data_2f1595d1c8a39663830987afb105de42
#
_entry.id   2f1595d1c8a39663830987afb105de42
#
_cell.length_a   1.000
_cell.length_b   1.000
_cell.length_c   1.000
_cell.angle_alpha   90.00
_cell.angle_beta   90.00
_cell.angle_gamma   90.00
#
_symmetry.space_group_name_H-M   'P 1'
#
loop_
_entity.id
_entity.type
_entity.pdbx_description
1 polymer ?
#
loop_
_entity_poly.entity_id
_entity_poly.type
_entity_poly.pdbx_seq_one_letter_code
_entity_poly.pdbx_strand_id
1 'polypeptide(L)'
;FLLDEPEMLRAAYEYLRATPPFRRWRLPPADEVEFHVTRNKDKAGECETSGGQEPVIRISSRLIGRTLSLMETVAHEMVHLHCDRSGVRTHHGAAFRRCAAQVCRRHGFDPKLF
;
A
#
# COMPACT_ATOMS: atom_id res chain seq x y z
N PHE A 1 7.61 17.90 -2.19
CA PHE A 1 7.79 16.48 -2.53
C PHE A 1 7.24 16.20 -3.92
N LEU A 2 8.06 15.65 -4.78
CA LEU A 2 7.67 15.24 -6.13
C LEU A 2 7.66 13.72 -6.23
N LEU A 3 6.54 13.17 -6.66
CA LEU A 3 6.40 11.74 -6.88
C LEU A 3 6.54 11.46 -8.38
N ASP A 4 7.78 11.44 -8.84
CA ASP A 4 8.07 11.27 -10.27
C ASP A 4 8.51 9.86 -10.62
N GLU A 5 9.12 9.15 -9.68
CA GLU A 5 9.79 7.90 -10.00
C GLU A 5 9.39 6.78 -9.05
N PRO A 6 9.35 5.54 -9.55
CA PRO A 6 8.99 4.38 -8.74
C PRO A 6 9.91 4.12 -7.56
N GLU A 7 11.14 4.63 -7.57
CA GLU A 7 12.07 4.43 -6.46
C GLU A 7 11.54 4.96 -5.14
N MET A 8 10.80 6.08 -5.17
CA MET A 8 10.19 6.60 -3.95
C MET A 8 9.15 5.63 -3.39
N LEU A 9 8.38 5.02 -4.28
CA LEU A 9 7.38 4.03 -3.87
C LEU A 9 8.04 2.80 -3.31
N ARG A 10 9.11 2.35 -3.96
CA ARG A 10 9.86 1.17 -3.51
C ARG A 10 10.45 1.41 -2.13
N ALA A 11 11.03 2.59 -1.91
CA ALA A 11 11.61 2.94 -0.61
C ALA A 11 10.53 3.01 0.48
N ALA A 12 9.38 3.61 0.19
CA ALA A 12 8.27 3.69 1.13
C ALA A 12 7.76 2.29 1.49
N TYR A 13 7.61 1.44 0.50
CA TYR A 13 7.16 0.06 0.68
C TYR A 13 8.14 -0.71 1.60
N GLU A 14 9.44 -0.62 1.32
CA GLU A 14 10.44 -1.35 2.12
C GLU A 14 10.51 -0.82 3.55
N TYR A 15 10.40 0.48 3.72
CA TYR A 15 10.35 1.05 5.07
C TYR A 15 9.17 0.47 5.86
N LEU A 16 7.98 0.50 5.26
CA LEU A 16 6.77 -0.01 5.92
C LEU A 16 6.85 -1.52 6.14
N ARG A 17 7.37 -2.26 5.15
CA ARG A 17 7.48 -3.72 5.25
C ARG A 17 8.34 -4.15 6.43
N ALA A 18 9.33 -3.35 6.79
CA ALA A 18 10.20 -3.64 7.92
C ALA A 18 9.56 -3.33 9.28
N THR A 19 8.40 -2.68 9.29
CA THR A 19 7.74 -2.23 10.52
C THR A 19 6.51 -3.07 10.86
N PRO A 20 6.12 -3.15 12.17
CA PRO A 20 4.87 -3.81 12.51
C PRO A 20 3.67 -3.00 12.02
N PRO A 21 2.55 -3.62 11.66
CA PRO A 21 2.34 -5.07 11.67
C PRO A 21 2.84 -5.75 10.40
N PHE A 22 3.27 -4.97 9.38
CA PHE A 22 3.66 -5.50 8.07
C PHE A 22 4.74 -6.57 8.16
N ARG A 23 5.70 -6.38 9.07
CA ARG A 23 6.82 -7.31 9.23
C ARG A 23 6.37 -8.75 9.45
N ARG A 24 5.22 -8.93 10.12
CA ARG A 24 4.69 -10.26 10.44
C ARG A 24 3.92 -10.88 9.28
N TRP A 25 3.57 -10.09 8.28
CA TRP A 25 2.70 -10.53 7.20
C TRP A 25 3.45 -11.21 6.06
N ARG A 26 4.77 -11.20 6.10
CA ARG A 26 5.62 -11.86 5.10
C ARG A 26 5.30 -11.41 3.68
N LEU A 27 5.13 -10.11 3.51
CA LEU A 27 4.90 -9.55 2.20
C LEU A 27 6.15 -9.72 1.34
N PRO A 28 6.00 -9.79 0.00
CA PRO A 28 7.15 -9.96 -0.86
C PRO A 28 8.09 -8.76 -0.77
N PRO A 29 9.40 -8.97 -0.98
CA PRO A 29 10.33 -7.84 -1.04
C PRO A 29 10.01 -6.93 -2.23
N ALA A 30 10.50 -5.70 -2.16
CA ALA A 30 10.15 -4.68 -3.17
C ALA A 30 10.54 -5.09 -4.59
N ASP A 31 11.60 -5.87 -4.76
CA ASP A 31 12.02 -6.32 -6.08
C ASP A 31 11.10 -7.39 -6.68
N GLU A 32 10.12 -7.88 -5.91
CA GLU A 32 9.10 -8.79 -6.40
C GLU A 32 7.74 -8.10 -6.52
N VAL A 33 7.73 -6.77 -6.46
CA VAL A 33 6.51 -5.97 -6.62
C VAL A 33 6.78 -4.93 -7.70
N GLU A 34 5.83 -4.76 -8.61
CA GLU A 34 5.91 -3.73 -9.64
C GLU A 34 5.31 -2.44 -9.09
N PHE A 35 6.03 -1.34 -9.24
CA PHE A 35 5.59 -0.03 -8.78
C PHE A 35 5.45 0.91 -9.96
N HIS A 36 4.31 1.62 -10.03
CA HIS A 36 4.05 2.59 -11.08
C HIS A 36 3.51 3.89 -10.49
N VAL A 37 3.97 4.99 -11.04
CA VAL A 37 3.40 6.31 -10.75
C VAL A 37 2.40 6.60 -11.86
N THR A 38 1.18 6.96 -11.47
CA THR A 38 0.12 7.28 -12.42
C THR A 38 -0.26 8.75 -12.31
N ARG A 39 -1.15 9.21 -13.18
CA ARG A 39 -1.73 10.54 -13.10
C ARG A 39 -3.26 10.45 -12.97
N ASN A 40 -3.72 9.38 -12.35
CA ASN A 40 -5.14 9.15 -12.15
C ASN A 40 -5.73 10.25 -11.28
N LYS A 41 -6.84 10.85 -11.73
CA LYS A 41 -7.48 11.94 -11.00
C LYS A 41 -8.51 11.46 -9.98
N ASP A 42 -8.89 10.19 -10.04
CA ASP A 42 -9.99 9.65 -9.22
C ASP A 42 -9.51 8.72 -8.11
N LYS A 43 -8.37 8.05 -8.30
CA LYS A 43 -7.84 7.09 -7.32
C LYS A 43 -6.43 7.49 -6.91
N ALA A 44 -6.22 7.58 -5.60
CA ALA A 44 -4.89 7.86 -5.06
C ALA A 44 -3.95 6.68 -5.26
N GLY A 45 -4.46 5.46 -5.17
CA GLY A 45 -3.66 4.27 -5.35
C GLY A 45 -4.49 3.06 -5.72
N GLU A 46 -3.81 2.01 -6.17
CA GLU A 46 -4.44 0.71 -6.39
C GLU A 46 -3.42 -0.40 -6.27
N CYS A 47 -3.90 -1.57 -5.91
CA CYS A 47 -3.09 -2.77 -5.82
C CYS A 47 -3.75 -3.84 -6.67
N GLU A 48 -2.99 -4.42 -7.59
CA GLU A 48 -3.48 -5.45 -8.48
C GLU A 48 -2.69 -6.72 -8.26
N THR A 49 -3.40 -7.82 -8.05
CA THR A 49 -2.78 -9.14 -7.93
C THR A 49 -3.45 -10.07 -8.92
N SER A 50 -2.66 -10.88 -9.60
CA SER A 50 -3.20 -11.93 -10.46
C SER A 50 -2.35 -13.17 -10.27
N GLY A 51 -2.98 -14.31 -10.23
CA GLY A 51 -2.33 -15.59 -9.91
C GLY A 51 -1.09 -15.82 -10.76
N GLY A 52 0.03 -16.09 -10.11
CA GLY A 52 1.28 -16.38 -10.77
C GLY A 52 2.09 -15.21 -11.26
N GLN A 53 1.60 -13.97 -11.10
CA GLN A 53 2.33 -12.78 -11.51
C GLN A 53 2.69 -11.92 -10.31
N GLU A 54 3.68 -11.04 -10.50
CA GLU A 54 4.07 -10.10 -9.44
C GLU A 54 2.94 -9.12 -9.16
N PRO A 55 2.69 -8.79 -7.88
CA PRO A 55 1.71 -7.76 -7.57
C PRO A 55 2.14 -6.40 -8.11
N VAL A 56 1.16 -5.57 -8.43
CA VAL A 56 1.40 -4.23 -8.96
C VAL A 56 0.76 -3.22 -8.02
N ILE A 57 1.54 -2.22 -7.61
CA ILE A 57 1.06 -1.11 -6.80
C ILE A 57 1.21 0.17 -7.61
N ARG A 58 0.11 0.91 -7.76
CA ARG A 58 0.09 2.17 -8.50
C ARG A 58 -0.31 3.30 -7.56
N ILE A 59 0.41 4.41 -7.63
CA ILE A 59 0.15 5.59 -6.81
C ILE A 59 0.05 6.80 -7.72
N SER A 60 -0.97 7.62 -7.51
CA SER A 60 -1.21 8.79 -8.36
C SER A 60 -0.41 10.00 -7.88
N SER A 61 0.42 10.54 -8.76
CA SER A 61 1.15 11.78 -8.46
C SER A 61 0.24 13.02 -8.49
N ARG A 62 -0.97 12.89 -9.05
CA ARG A 62 -1.92 14.00 -9.06
C ARG A 62 -2.58 14.21 -7.69
N LEU A 63 -2.78 13.12 -6.95
CA LEU A 63 -3.51 13.16 -5.69
C LEU A 63 -2.57 13.09 -4.50
N ILE A 64 -1.39 12.49 -4.66
CA ILE A 64 -0.45 12.27 -3.58
C ILE A 64 0.81 13.08 -3.85
N GLY A 65 1.04 14.12 -3.05
CA GLY A 65 2.20 15.00 -3.20
C GLY A 65 2.96 15.26 -1.91
N ARG A 66 2.51 14.66 -0.81
CA ARG A 66 3.14 14.85 0.50
C ARG A 66 3.60 13.51 1.04
N THR A 67 4.71 13.54 1.79
CA THR A 67 5.30 12.31 2.32
C THR A 67 4.32 11.53 3.19
N LEU A 68 3.57 12.20 4.07
CA LEU A 68 2.62 11.50 4.93
C LEU A 68 1.51 10.84 4.10
N SER A 69 0.96 11.56 3.12
CA SER A 69 -0.07 10.99 2.25
C SER A 69 0.48 9.83 1.44
N LEU A 70 1.73 9.92 0.99
CA LEU A 70 2.39 8.83 0.30
C LEU A 70 2.48 7.60 1.19
N MET A 71 2.96 7.75 2.42
CA MET A 71 3.11 6.62 3.34
C MET A 71 1.75 5.98 3.65
N GLU A 72 0.73 6.80 3.90
CA GLU A 72 -0.62 6.29 4.15
C GLU A 72 -1.16 5.51 2.96
N THR A 73 -0.98 6.04 1.75
CA THR A 73 -1.52 5.39 0.56
C THR A 73 -0.78 4.10 0.24
N VAL A 74 0.55 4.10 0.35
CA VAL A 74 1.33 2.87 0.16
C VAL A 74 0.92 1.83 1.21
N ALA A 75 0.76 2.24 2.47
CA ALA A 75 0.34 1.33 3.54
C ALA A 75 -1.05 0.77 3.26
N HIS A 76 -1.97 1.59 2.77
CA HIS A 76 -3.31 1.16 2.39
C HIS A 76 -3.26 0.06 1.33
N GLU A 77 -2.44 0.25 0.29
CA GLU A 77 -2.30 -0.75 -0.76
C GLU A 77 -1.61 -2.03 -0.25
N MET A 78 -0.71 -1.89 0.73
CA MET A 78 -0.07 -3.05 1.35
C MET A 78 -1.07 -3.89 2.15
N VAL A 79 -2.07 -3.25 2.78
CA VAL A 79 -3.15 -3.98 3.45
C VAL A 79 -3.95 -4.78 2.41
N HIS A 80 -4.25 -4.17 1.26
CA HIS A 80 -4.92 -4.91 0.17
C HIS A 80 -4.07 -6.09 -0.30
N LEU A 81 -2.77 -5.89 -0.46
CA LEU A 81 -1.87 -6.95 -0.88
C LEU A 81 -1.91 -8.11 0.13
N HIS A 82 -1.86 -7.79 1.42
CA HIS A 82 -1.93 -8.81 2.47
C HIS A 82 -3.25 -9.57 2.41
N CYS A 83 -4.36 -8.85 2.28
CA CYS A 83 -5.69 -9.47 2.21
C CYS A 83 -5.81 -10.37 0.99
N ASP A 84 -5.33 -9.91 -0.17
CA ASP A 84 -5.38 -10.70 -1.40
C ASP A 84 -4.56 -11.98 -1.27
N ARG A 85 -3.37 -11.89 -0.67
CA ARG A 85 -2.51 -13.07 -0.46
C ARG A 85 -3.11 -14.03 0.55
N SER A 86 -3.98 -13.55 1.44
CA SER A 86 -4.67 -14.38 2.43
C SER A 86 -5.99 -14.94 1.93
N GLY A 87 -6.35 -14.67 0.67
CA GLY A 87 -7.57 -15.19 0.06
C GLY A 87 -8.82 -14.42 0.39
N VAL A 88 -8.69 -13.22 0.97
CA VAL A 88 -9.84 -12.36 1.28
C VAL A 88 -10.38 -11.77 -0.01
N ARG A 89 -11.68 -11.94 -0.25
CA ARG A 89 -12.31 -11.51 -1.51
C ARG A 89 -13.09 -10.22 -1.40
N THR A 90 -13.44 -9.79 -0.18
CA THR A 90 -14.21 -8.55 0.01
C THR A 90 -13.26 -7.36 0.08
N HIS A 91 -13.56 -6.36 -0.73
CA HIS A 91 -12.78 -5.11 -0.78
C HIS A 91 -13.23 -4.22 0.38
N HIS A 92 -12.31 -3.73 1.20
CA HIS A 92 -12.60 -2.88 2.35
C HIS A 92 -13.61 -3.49 3.34
N GLY A 93 -13.68 -4.83 3.41
CA GLY A 93 -14.55 -5.52 4.35
C GLY A 93 -13.96 -5.63 5.75
N ALA A 94 -14.55 -6.53 6.56
CA ALA A 94 -14.14 -6.67 7.97
C ALA A 94 -12.67 -7.04 8.13
N ALA A 95 -12.16 -7.95 7.29
CA ALA A 95 -10.77 -8.37 7.38
C ALA A 95 -9.83 -7.21 7.04
N PHE A 96 -10.14 -6.45 5.98
CA PHE A 96 -9.35 -5.27 5.65
C PHE A 96 -9.37 -4.27 6.79
N ARG A 97 -10.54 -3.98 7.36
CA ARG A 97 -10.65 -3.00 8.44
C ARG A 97 -9.88 -3.40 9.69
N ARG A 98 -9.83 -4.71 10.02
CA ARG A 98 -9.05 -5.18 11.16
C ARG A 98 -7.56 -4.95 10.94
N CYS A 99 -7.07 -5.28 9.75
CA CYS A 99 -5.67 -5.07 9.41
C CYS A 99 -5.32 -3.58 9.34
N ALA A 100 -6.21 -2.78 8.75
CA ALA A 100 -6.03 -1.34 8.66
C ALA A 100 -5.96 -0.71 10.05
N ALA A 101 -6.79 -1.17 10.98
CA ALA A 101 -6.77 -0.65 12.36
C ALA A 101 -5.41 -0.91 13.04
N GLN A 102 -4.82 -2.08 12.81
CA GLN A 102 -3.48 -2.38 13.35
C GLN A 102 -2.43 -1.44 12.76
N VAL A 103 -2.49 -1.22 11.46
CA VAL A 103 -1.55 -0.33 10.77
C VAL A 103 -1.68 1.10 11.31
N CYS A 104 -2.90 1.61 11.40
CA CYS A 104 -3.13 2.98 11.89
C CYS A 104 -2.63 3.15 13.32
N ARG A 105 -2.87 2.16 14.17
CA ARG A 105 -2.41 2.21 15.57
C ARG A 105 -0.89 2.26 15.66
N ARG A 106 -0.21 1.45 14.85
CA ARG A 106 1.25 1.36 14.90
C ARG A 106 1.94 2.56 14.28
N HIS A 107 1.37 3.11 13.21
CA HIS A 107 2.02 4.16 12.44
C HIS A 107 1.46 5.55 12.71
N GLY A 108 0.38 5.66 13.49
CA GLY A 108 -0.19 6.96 13.80
C GLY A 108 -1.03 7.56 12.69
N PHE A 109 -1.49 6.75 11.75
CA PHE A 109 -2.39 7.23 10.70
C PHE A 109 -3.80 7.40 11.24
N ASP A 110 -4.53 8.37 10.68
CA ASP A 110 -5.93 8.59 11.03
C ASP A 110 -6.79 7.51 10.34
N PRO A 111 -7.48 6.66 11.12
CA PRO A 111 -8.30 5.61 10.51
C PRO A 111 -9.40 6.14 9.59
N LYS A 112 -9.85 7.38 9.80
CA LYS A 112 -10.89 7.98 8.96
C LYS A 112 -10.37 8.34 7.58
N LEU A 113 -9.06 8.57 7.47
CA LEU A 113 -8.44 8.96 6.21
C LEU A 113 -7.78 7.76 5.52
N PHE A 114 -7.60 6.69 6.24
CA PHE A 114 -6.93 5.48 5.72
C PHE A 114 -7.93 4.66 4.87
#